data_4e76d7eaff1df164d1d880660c591371
#
_entry.id   4e76d7eaff1df164d1d880660c591371
#
_cell.length_a   1.000
_cell.length_b   1.000
_cell.length_c   1.000
_cell.angle_alpha   90.00
_cell.angle_beta   90.00
_cell.angle_gamma   90.00
#
_symmetry.space_group_name_H-M   'P 1'
#
loop_
_entity.id
_entity.type
_entity.pdbx_description
1 polymer ?
#
loop_
_entity_poly.entity_id
_entity_poly.type
_entity_poly.pdbx_seq_one_letter_code
_entity_poly.pdbx_strand_id
1 'polypeptide(L)'
;MMKKRKKHMGKSCSKIILLILILAAWIVVTVRAKKTEEGIILTDAYKKQIMENAEWKKIFLHTENYPDILLEDLKRNPEMLEFVEGYNDVHKKSSEGLTFEERKKKVPLFIQWDKRWGYEPYGTSDIGISGCGPTCMAMVIYSLTRNTEATPLVLAQKSMNEGYYVEGIGT
;
A
#
# COMPACT_ATOMS: atom_id res chain seq x y z
N MET A 1 22.79 56.78 -33.56
CA MET A 1 23.03 56.64 -32.11
C MET A 1 21.99 55.70 -31.47
N MET A 2 21.95 54.43 -31.89
CA MET A 2 20.96 53.43 -31.41
C MET A 2 21.55 52.01 -31.42
N LYS A 3 22.46 51.68 -30.49
CA LYS A 3 22.98 50.31 -30.42
C LYS A 3 23.42 49.81 -29.03
N LYS A 4 23.13 50.55 -27.92
CA LYS A 4 23.60 50.16 -26.57
C LYS A 4 22.52 49.67 -25.57
N ARG A 5 21.22 49.69 -25.92
CA ARG A 5 20.16 49.35 -24.96
C ARG A 5 19.79 47.87 -24.90
N LYS A 6 20.11 47.03 -25.93
CA LYS A 6 19.69 45.59 -25.97
C LYS A 6 20.53 44.66 -25.09
N LYS A 7 21.75 45.06 -24.68
CA LYS A 7 22.67 44.11 -23.99
C LYS A 7 22.44 44.07 -22.46
N HIS A 8 21.71 45.01 -21.88
CA HIS A 8 21.44 45.01 -20.43
C HIS A 8 20.18 44.24 -20.03
N MET A 9 19.21 44.13 -20.93
CA MET A 9 17.93 43.44 -20.67
C MET A 9 18.08 41.91 -20.60
N GLY A 10 19.00 41.32 -21.39
CA GLY A 10 19.24 39.89 -21.36
C GLY A 10 19.93 39.37 -20.09
N LYS A 11 20.80 40.15 -19.46
CA LYS A 11 21.51 39.75 -18.24
C LYS A 11 20.62 39.82 -16.99
N SER A 12 19.63 40.71 -16.95
CA SER A 12 18.67 40.82 -15.85
C SER A 12 17.66 39.66 -15.92
N CYS A 13 17.15 39.32 -17.09
CA CYS A 13 16.20 38.22 -17.30
C CYS A 13 16.83 36.87 -16.93
N SER A 14 18.09 36.62 -17.30
CA SER A 14 18.80 35.39 -16.93
C SER A 14 19.00 35.23 -15.42
N LYS A 15 19.24 36.33 -14.68
CA LYS A 15 19.35 36.29 -13.22
C LYS A 15 18.01 35.99 -12.55
N ILE A 16 16.91 36.51 -13.09
CA ILE A 16 15.56 36.27 -12.58
C ILE A 16 15.17 34.79 -12.79
N ILE A 17 15.45 34.24 -13.97
CA ILE A 17 15.20 32.82 -14.27
C ILE A 17 16.02 31.93 -13.33
N LEU A 18 17.28 32.24 -13.09
CA LEU A 18 18.13 31.47 -12.16
C LEU A 18 17.57 31.51 -10.73
N LEU A 19 17.12 32.67 -10.27
CA LEU A 19 16.49 32.81 -8.95
C LEU A 19 15.21 31.99 -8.84
N ILE A 20 14.37 31.96 -9.85
CA ILE A 20 13.14 31.14 -9.89
C ILE A 20 13.47 29.65 -9.81
N LEU A 21 14.50 29.20 -10.55
CA LEU A 21 14.94 27.79 -10.52
C LEU A 21 15.50 27.40 -9.16
N ILE A 22 16.27 28.28 -8.51
CA ILE A 22 16.79 28.05 -7.15
C ILE A 22 15.64 27.97 -6.14
N LEU A 23 14.65 28.87 -6.25
CA LEU A 23 13.47 28.88 -5.37
C LEU A 23 12.62 27.60 -5.57
N ALA A 24 12.42 27.19 -6.83
CA ALA A 24 11.71 25.94 -7.15
C ALA A 24 12.43 24.71 -6.60
N ALA A 25 13.76 24.63 -6.76
CA ALA A 25 14.58 23.57 -6.19
C ALA A 25 14.50 23.56 -4.66
N TRP A 26 14.53 24.73 -4.02
CA TRP A 26 14.40 24.84 -2.56
C TRP A 26 13.02 24.41 -2.06
N ILE A 27 11.94 24.78 -2.77
CA ILE A 27 10.57 24.31 -2.48
C ILE A 27 10.48 22.80 -2.60
N VAL A 28 11.05 22.19 -3.64
CA VAL A 28 11.04 20.72 -3.82
C VAL A 28 11.81 20.04 -2.69
N VAL A 29 12.95 20.58 -2.26
CA VAL A 29 13.73 20.05 -1.14
C VAL A 29 12.97 20.18 0.18
N THR A 30 12.33 21.32 0.43
CA THR A 30 11.56 21.55 1.68
C THR A 30 10.29 20.71 1.72
N VAL A 31 9.60 20.49 0.58
CA VAL A 31 8.42 19.60 0.49
C VAL A 31 8.85 18.14 0.69
N ARG A 32 9.99 17.72 0.11
CA ARG A 32 10.55 16.38 0.37
C ARG A 32 10.99 16.22 1.83
N ALA A 33 11.63 17.21 2.44
CA ALA A 33 12.02 17.18 3.85
C ALA A 33 10.80 17.11 4.78
N LYS A 34 9.72 17.88 4.51
CA LYS A 34 8.45 17.75 5.26
C LYS A 34 7.81 16.37 5.11
N LYS A 35 7.85 15.77 3.92
CA LYS A 35 7.32 14.42 3.71
C LYS A 35 8.12 13.34 4.46
N THR A 36 9.41 13.58 4.72
CA THR A 36 10.23 12.71 5.58
C THR A 36 10.04 12.99 7.08
N GLU A 37 9.57 14.17 7.49
CA GLU A 37 9.24 14.46 8.90
C GLU A 37 7.81 14.05 9.30
N GLU A 38 6.88 13.92 8.35
CA GLU A 38 5.57 13.25 8.54
C GLU A 38 5.72 11.72 8.58
N GLY A 39 6.93 11.24 8.83
CA GLY A 39 7.22 9.83 9.08
C GLY A 39 6.27 9.28 10.12
N ILE A 40 5.82 8.08 9.88
CA ILE A 40 4.91 7.26 10.68
C ILE A 40 5.05 7.59 12.18
N ILE A 41 4.05 8.29 12.76
CA ILE A 41 4.03 8.60 14.20
C ILE A 41 3.90 7.28 14.97
N LEU A 42 5.01 6.81 15.49
CA LEU A 42 5.04 5.61 16.34
C LEU A 42 4.61 5.98 17.75
N THR A 43 3.52 5.39 18.20
CA THR A 43 3.16 5.44 19.63
C THR A 43 4.22 4.68 20.45
N ASP A 44 4.34 4.96 21.75
CA ASP A 44 5.33 4.30 22.60
C ASP A 44 5.13 2.79 22.68
N ALA A 45 3.89 2.31 22.52
CA ALA A 45 3.58 0.88 22.43
C ALA A 45 4.25 0.22 21.21
N TYR A 46 4.20 0.87 20.04
CA TYR A 46 4.85 0.35 18.83
C TYR A 46 6.37 0.45 18.88
N LYS A 47 6.90 1.52 19.46
CA LYS A 47 8.35 1.63 19.71
C LYS A 47 8.85 0.44 20.54
N LYS A 48 8.11 0.06 21.58
CA LYS A 48 8.41 -1.10 22.40
C LYS A 48 8.38 -2.40 21.58
N GLN A 49 7.33 -2.63 20.78
CA GLN A 49 7.23 -3.79 19.90
C GLN A 49 8.40 -3.87 18.92
N ILE A 50 8.76 -2.74 18.28
CA ILE A 50 9.90 -2.68 17.34
C ILE A 50 11.22 -3.02 18.05
N MET A 51 11.40 -2.60 19.30
CA MET A 51 12.63 -2.89 20.06
C MET A 51 12.72 -4.33 20.54
N GLU A 52 11.60 -4.95 20.87
CA GLU A 52 11.53 -6.30 21.46
C GLU A 52 11.40 -7.42 20.42
N ASN A 53 10.97 -7.11 19.18
CA ASN A 53 10.75 -8.09 18.13
C ASN A 53 11.67 -7.80 16.93
N ALA A 54 12.49 -8.79 16.55
CA ALA A 54 13.49 -8.66 15.49
C ALA A 54 12.86 -8.42 14.11
N GLU A 55 11.71 -9.03 13.84
CA GLU A 55 10.97 -8.94 12.60
C GLU A 55 10.40 -7.52 12.43
N TRP A 56 9.75 -6.98 13.46
CA TRP A 56 9.30 -5.58 13.49
C TRP A 56 10.45 -4.61 13.24
N LYS A 57 11.57 -4.84 13.94
CA LYS A 57 12.77 -4.02 13.78
C LYS A 57 13.28 -4.04 12.33
N LYS A 58 13.32 -5.21 11.70
CA LYS A 58 13.74 -5.36 10.30
C LYS A 58 12.84 -4.57 9.34
N ILE A 59 11.52 -4.66 9.50
CA ILE A 59 10.55 -3.93 8.68
C ILE A 59 10.72 -2.42 8.86
N PHE A 60 10.76 -1.94 10.10
CA PHE A 60 10.81 -0.49 10.40
C PHE A 60 12.18 0.15 10.22
N LEU A 61 13.25 -0.63 10.03
CA LEU A 61 14.55 -0.13 9.55
C LEU A 61 14.58 0.07 8.03
N HIS A 62 13.65 -0.52 7.29
CA HIS A 62 13.59 -0.52 5.82
C HIS A 62 12.20 -0.16 5.32
N THR A 63 11.60 0.89 5.91
CA THR A 63 10.23 1.33 5.57
C THR A 63 10.06 1.72 4.10
N GLU A 64 11.15 2.14 3.45
CA GLU A 64 11.19 2.47 2.03
C GLU A 64 10.81 1.31 1.10
N ASN A 65 10.87 0.08 1.60
CA ASN A 65 10.54 -1.13 0.85
C ASN A 65 9.05 -1.51 0.93
N TYR A 66 8.25 -0.79 1.70
CA TYR A 66 6.85 -1.11 1.94
C TYR A 66 5.93 0.07 1.64
N PRO A 67 4.71 -0.15 1.13
CA PRO A 67 3.71 0.90 1.05
C PRO A 67 3.39 1.49 2.44
N ASP A 68 3.27 2.82 2.53
CA ASP A 68 2.96 3.50 3.79
C ASP A 68 1.69 2.94 4.45
N ILE A 69 0.65 2.67 3.63
CA ILE A 69 -0.61 2.12 4.11
C ILE A 69 -0.46 0.72 4.74
N LEU A 70 0.43 -0.11 4.19
CA LEU A 70 0.70 -1.44 4.73
C LEU A 70 1.35 -1.36 6.12
N LEU A 71 2.26 -0.38 6.31
CA LEU A 71 2.90 -0.14 7.61
C LEU A 71 1.90 0.42 8.64
N GLU A 72 0.96 1.26 8.20
CA GLU A 72 -0.13 1.74 9.06
C GLU A 72 -1.09 0.61 9.44
N ASP A 73 -1.41 -0.28 8.49
CA ASP A 73 -2.26 -1.45 8.76
C ASP A 73 -1.58 -2.44 9.70
N LEU A 74 -0.27 -2.68 9.54
CA LEU A 74 0.51 -3.49 10.48
C LEU A 74 0.47 -2.94 11.91
N LYS A 75 0.52 -1.62 12.07
CA LYS A 75 0.41 -1.00 13.41
C LYS A 75 -0.95 -1.22 14.06
N ARG A 76 -2.02 -1.21 13.25
CA ARG A 76 -3.38 -1.44 13.72
C ARG A 76 -3.69 -2.90 13.96
N ASN A 77 -3.06 -3.77 13.17
CA ASN A 77 -3.26 -5.21 13.16
C ASN A 77 -1.91 -5.93 13.24
N PRO A 78 -1.33 -6.07 14.43
CA PRO A 78 -0.02 -6.71 14.62
C PRO A 78 0.06 -8.14 14.08
N GLU A 79 -1.07 -8.82 13.94
CA GLU A 79 -1.19 -10.14 13.33
C GLU A 79 -0.87 -10.18 11.83
N MET A 80 -0.76 -9.02 11.17
CA MET A 80 -0.29 -8.91 9.79
C MET A 80 1.24 -9.12 9.65
N LEU A 81 1.99 -9.22 10.73
CA LEU A 81 3.45 -9.25 10.71
C LEU A 81 3.99 -10.25 9.68
N GLU A 82 3.53 -11.49 9.72
CA GLU A 82 3.97 -12.54 8.80
C GLU A 82 3.64 -12.22 7.31
N PHE A 83 2.53 -11.54 7.07
CA PHE A 83 2.16 -11.06 5.75
C PHE A 83 3.11 -9.95 5.29
N VAL A 84 3.38 -8.96 6.17
CA VAL A 84 4.27 -7.83 5.84
C VAL A 84 5.71 -8.28 5.62
N GLU A 85 6.24 -9.20 6.44
CA GLU A 85 7.57 -9.77 6.22
C GLU A 85 7.72 -10.38 4.84
N GLY A 86 6.67 -11.02 4.41
CA GLY A 86 6.64 -11.66 3.15
C GLY A 86 6.32 -10.77 1.96
N TYR A 87 6.02 -9.51 2.13
CA TYR A 87 5.46 -8.64 1.10
C TYR A 87 6.36 -8.47 -0.14
N ASN A 88 7.65 -8.35 0.08
CA ASN A 88 8.64 -8.15 -0.98
C ASN A 88 9.19 -9.44 -1.60
N ASP A 89 8.67 -10.60 -1.21
CA ASP A 89 9.11 -11.87 -1.77
C ASP A 89 8.39 -12.15 -3.11
N VAL A 90 9.11 -11.98 -4.22
CA VAL A 90 8.58 -12.07 -5.61
C VAL A 90 8.17 -13.47 -6.06
N HIS A 91 8.42 -14.50 -5.26
CA HIS A 91 8.15 -15.90 -5.65
C HIS A 91 6.84 -16.46 -5.11
N LYS A 92 5.95 -15.61 -4.63
CA LYS A 92 4.68 -16.03 -4.05
C LYS A 92 3.69 -16.37 -5.13
N LYS A 93 3.27 -17.63 -5.12
CA LYS A 93 2.09 -18.07 -5.88
C LYS A 93 0.91 -18.09 -4.92
N SER A 94 -0.16 -17.38 -5.27
CA SER A 94 -1.49 -17.68 -4.75
C SER A 94 -1.79 -19.13 -5.15
N SER A 95 -2.00 -20.00 -4.22
CA SER A 95 -1.98 -21.39 -4.64
C SER A 95 -3.15 -22.23 -4.17
N GLU A 96 -3.94 -21.80 -3.19
CA GLU A 96 -4.86 -22.78 -2.62
C GLU A 96 -6.23 -22.20 -2.33
N GLY A 97 -7.25 -22.97 -2.69
CA GLY A 97 -8.63 -22.73 -2.35
C GLY A 97 -8.89 -22.85 -0.83
N LEU A 98 -10.13 -23.05 -0.46
CA LEU A 98 -10.52 -23.15 0.94
C LEU A 98 -9.93 -24.41 1.60
N THR A 99 -9.43 -24.26 2.81
CA THR A 99 -8.94 -25.37 3.62
C THR A 99 -10.07 -26.33 4.02
N PHE A 100 -9.71 -27.52 4.43
CA PHE A 100 -10.69 -28.49 4.93
C PHE A 100 -11.48 -27.96 6.14
N GLU A 101 -10.81 -27.25 7.06
CA GLU A 101 -11.46 -26.70 8.24
C GLU A 101 -12.41 -25.53 7.91
N GLU A 102 -12.06 -24.70 6.93
CA GLU A 102 -12.95 -23.65 6.44
C GLU A 102 -14.21 -24.24 5.80
N ARG A 103 -14.05 -25.31 5.00
CA ARG A 103 -15.20 -26.00 4.36
C ARG A 103 -16.16 -26.65 5.32
N LYS A 104 -15.74 -27.01 6.52
CA LYS A 104 -16.63 -27.55 7.56
C LYS A 104 -17.49 -26.47 8.22
N LYS A 105 -17.03 -25.23 8.24
CA LYS A 105 -17.74 -24.12 8.94
C LYS A 105 -18.95 -23.67 8.12
N LYS A 106 -20.05 -23.38 8.80
CA LYS A 106 -21.22 -22.74 8.16
C LYS A 106 -20.88 -21.35 7.65
N VAL A 107 -20.14 -20.59 8.45
CA VAL A 107 -19.60 -19.29 8.13
C VAL A 107 -18.09 -19.37 8.38
N PRO A 108 -17.27 -19.54 7.35
CA PRO A 108 -15.82 -19.51 7.50
C PRO A 108 -15.34 -18.08 7.79
N LEU A 109 -14.21 -17.95 8.45
CA LEU A 109 -13.50 -16.70 8.59
C LEU A 109 -12.37 -16.68 7.54
N PHE A 110 -12.45 -15.77 6.58
CA PHE A 110 -11.36 -15.49 5.65
C PHE A 110 -10.64 -14.24 6.11
N ILE A 111 -9.32 -14.35 6.23
CA ILE A 111 -8.47 -13.21 6.57
C ILE A 111 -8.03 -12.53 5.28
N GLN A 112 -8.24 -11.22 5.19
CA GLN A 112 -7.95 -10.42 4.00
C GLN A 112 -6.49 -10.57 3.55
N TRP A 113 -5.55 -10.54 4.49
CA TRP A 113 -4.11 -10.67 4.26
C TRP A 113 -3.60 -12.12 4.36
N ASP A 114 -4.48 -13.11 4.20
CA ASP A 114 -4.02 -14.51 4.08
C ASP A 114 -3.13 -14.65 2.85
N LYS A 115 -1.97 -15.29 3.01
CA LYS A 115 -0.95 -15.45 1.95
C LYS A 115 -1.46 -16.17 0.70
N ARG A 116 -2.56 -16.90 0.80
CA ARG A 116 -3.21 -17.58 -0.33
C ARG A 116 -3.74 -16.62 -1.38
N TRP A 117 -4.08 -15.39 -0.99
CA TRP A 117 -4.65 -14.37 -1.88
C TRP A 117 -4.17 -12.93 -1.59
N GLY A 118 -3.67 -12.65 -0.39
CA GLY A 118 -3.38 -11.30 0.07
C GLY A 118 -2.37 -10.54 -0.78
N TYR A 119 -1.43 -11.23 -1.42
CA TYR A 119 -0.43 -10.61 -2.31
C TYR A 119 -0.89 -10.45 -3.76
N GLU A 120 -2.10 -10.95 -4.10
CA GLU A 120 -2.61 -10.83 -5.44
C GLU A 120 -3.09 -9.41 -5.76
N PRO A 121 -2.87 -8.92 -6.98
CA PRO A 121 -3.26 -7.58 -7.37
C PRO A 121 -4.76 -7.32 -7.22
N TYR A 122 -5.10 -6.13 -6.71
CA TYR A 122 -6.46 -5.62 -6.65
C TYR A 122 -6.46 -4.11 -6.93
N GLY A 123 -6.71 -3.74 -8.19
CA GLY A 123 -6.53 -2.40 -8.70
C GLY A 123 -5.05 -1.98 -8.70
N THR A 124 -4.75 -0.84 -8.13
CA THR A 124 -3.37 -0.34 -7.96
C THR A 124 -2.70 -0.82 -6.66
N SER A 125 -3.38 -1.69 -5.92
CA SER A 125 -2.92 -2.27 -4.65
C SER A 125 -2.97 -3.80 -4.72
N ASP A 126 -3.10 -4.47 -3.59
CA ASP A 126 -3.32 -5.90 -3.47
C ASP A 126 -4.52 -6.21 -2.56
N ILE A 127 -4.95 -7.49 -2.57
CA ILE A 127 -6.09 -7.93 -1.77
C ILE A 127 -5.82 -7.74 -0.28
N GLY A 128 -4.59 -7.98 0.19
CA GLY A 128 -4.22 -7.85 1.60
C GLY A 128 -4.42 -6.45 2.15
N ILE A 129 -4.27 -5.43 1.32
CA ILE A 129 -4.43 -4.01 1.69
C ILE A 129 -5.86 -3.52 1.43
N SER A 130 -6.43 -3.79 0.25
CA SER A 130 -7.68 -3.16 -0.19
C SER A 130 -8.84 -4.12 -0.46
N GLY A 131 -8.65 -5.42 -0.24
CA GLY A 131 -9.61 -6.48 -0.58
C GLY A 131 -10.68 -6.79 0.48
N CYS A 132 -11.07 -5.86 1.36
CA CYS A 132 -12.09 -6.14 2.38
C CYS A 132 -13.44 -6.51 1.77
N GLY A 133 -13.89 -5.83 0.71
CA GLY A 133 -15.13 -6.12 0.00
C GLY A 133 -15.18 -7.53 -0.56
N PRO A 134 -14.29 -7.93 -1.46
CA PRO A 134 -14.24 -9.28 -2.01
C PRO A 134 -14.05 -10.36 -0.92
N THR A 135 -13.29 -10.09 0.15
CA THR A 135 -13.13 -11.03 1.26
C THR A 135 -14.44 -11.26 2.00
N CYS A 136 -15.17 -10.20 2.34
CA CYS A 136 -16.49 -10.31 2.96
C CYS A 136 -17.51 -11.01 2.04
N MET A 137 -17.55 -10.65 0.76
CA MET A 137 -18.44 -11.28 -0.21
C MET A 137 -18.15 -12.76 -0.40
N ALA A 138 -16.88 -13.17 -0.39
CA ALA A 138 -16.50 -14.58 -0.46
C ALA A 138 -17.08 -15.37 0.72
N MET A 139 -16.98 -14.85 1.95
CA MET A 139 -17.57 -15.46 3.14
C MET A 139 -19.10 -15.57 3.03
N VAL A 140 -19.77 -14.53 2.54
CA VAL A 140 -21.24 -14.52 2.37
C VAL A 140 -21.67 -15.55 1.33
N ILE A 141 -21.05 -15.53 0.14
CA ILE A 141 -21.41 -16.47 -0.94
C ILE A 141 -21.18 -17.91 -0.49
N TYR A 142 -20.02 -18.21 0.09
CA TYR A 142 -19.76 -19.55 0.61
C TYR A 142 -20.81 -19.98 1.64
N SER A 143 -21.16 -19.10 2.58
CA SER A 143 -22.10 -19.40 3.66
C SER A 143 -23.49 -19.74 3.14
N LEU A 144 -23.93 -19.07 2.06
CA LEU A 144 -25.25 -19.25 1.46
C LEU A 144 -25.29 -20.42 0.46
N THR A 145 -24.22 -20.64 -0.31
CA THR A 145 -24.23 -21.55 -1.46
C THR A 145 -23.36 -22.80 -1.29
N ARG A 146 -22.43 -22.78 -0.34
CA ARG A 146 -21.38 -23.81 -0.18
C ARG A 146 -20.43 -23.90 -1.38
N ASN A 147 -20.39 -22.87 -2.21
CA ASN A 147 -19.49 -22.81 -3.33
C ASN A 147 -18.04 -22.66 -2.85
N THR A 148 -17.23 -23.69 -3.00
CA THR A 148 -15.82 -23.73 -2.58
C THR A 148 -14.90 -22.87 -3.46
N GLU A 149 -15.35 -22.47 -4.64
CA GLU A 149 -14.64 -21.56 -5.54
C GLU A 149 -14.82 -20.08 -5.16
N ALA A 150 -15.73 -19.76 -4.24
CA ALA A 150 -15.95 -18.40 -3.75
C ALA A 150 -14.85 -18.01 -2.76
N THR A 151 -13.65 -17.77 -3.26
CA THR A 151 -12.49 -17.29 -2.49
C THR A 151 -12.33 -15.78 -2.64
N PRO A 152 -11.64 -15.09 -1.70
CA PRO A 152 -11.30 -13.67 -1.85
C PRO A 152 -10.63 -13.34 -3.19
N LEU A 153 -9.73 -14.22 -3.67
CA LEU A 153 -9.08 -14.05 -4.97
C LEU A 153 -10.08 -14.04 -6.13
N VAL A 154 -10.96 -15.03 -6.19
CA VAL A 154 -11.94 -15.16 -7.28
C VAL A 154 -12.90 -13.97 -7.27
N LEU A 155 -13.34 -13.53 -6.09
CA LEU A 155 -14.23 -12.38 -5.97
C LEU A 155 -13.54 -11.05 -6.33
N ALA A 156 -12.27 -10.88 -5.97
CA ALA A 156 -11.48 -9.72 -6.35
C ALA A 156 -11.30 -9.64 -7.88
N GLN A 157 -10.89 -10.74 -8.51
CA GLN A 157 -10.77 -10.84 -9.96
C GLN A 157 -12.09 -10.57 -10.68
N LYS A 158 -13.19 -11.15 -10.18
CA LYS A 158 -14.52 -10.91 -10.72
C LYS A 158 -14.93 -9.44 -10.61
N SER A 159 -14.70 -8.82 -9.45
CA SER A 159 -14.99 -7.41 -9.22
C SER A 159 -14.27 -6.50 -10.23
N MET A 160 -12.97 -6.73 -10.46
CA MET A 160 -12.20 -5.97 -11.45
C MET A 160 -12.70 -6.23 -12.88
N ASN A 161 -12.95 -7.48 -13.25
CA ASN A 161 -13.33 -7.86 -14.61
C ASN A 161 -14.74 -7.38 -15.00
N GLU A 162 -15.65 -7.31 -14.02
CA GLU A 162 -17.05 -6.88 -14.25
C GLU A 162 -17.29 -5.39 -13.96
N GLY A 163 -16.22 -4.65 -13.60
CA GLY A 163 -16.30 -3.20 -13.39
C GLY A 163 -16.94 -2.77 -12.07
N TYR A 164 -16.99 -3.64 -11.07
CA TYR A 164 -17.44 -3.30 -9.72
C TYR A 164 -16.34 -2.65 -8.87
N TYR A 165 -15.08 -2.81 -9.28
CA TYR A 165 -13.96 -2.16 -8.61
C TYR A 165 -13.89 -0.68 -9.00
N VAL A 166 -13.71 0.20 -8.01
CA VAL A 166 -13.49 1.64 -8.21
C VAL A 166 -12.17 2.02 -7.56
N GLU A 167 -11.27 2.61 -8.36
CA GLU A 167 -9.94 3.01 -7.89
C GLU A 167 -10.02 3.95 -6.69
N GLY A 168 -9.25 3.64 -5.64
CA GLY A 168 -9.20 4.40 -4.39
C GLY A 168 -10.40 4.24 -3.44
N ILE A 169 -11.43 3.49 -3.87
CA ILE A 169 -12.65 3.21 -3.06
C ILE A 169 -12.76 1.70 -2.77
N GLY A 170 -12.34 0.86 -3.72
CA GLY A 170 -12.49 -0.60 -3.65
C GLY A 170 -13.78 -1.09 -4.31
N THR A 171 -14.43 -2.05 -3.70
CA THR A 171 -15.68 -2.68 -4.18
C THR A 171 -16.79 -2.48 -3.17
#